data_0c0f2339cabd08990fda4c9c63ef06ef
#
_entry.id   0c0f2339cabd08990fda4c9c63ef06ef
#
_cell.length_a   1.000
_cell.length_b   1.000
_cell.length_c   1.000
_cell.angle_alpha   90.00
_cell.angle_beta   90.00
_cell.angle_gamma   90.00
#
_symmetry.space_group_name_H-M   'P 1'
#
loop_
_entity.id
_entity.type
_entity.pdbx_description
1 polymer ?
#
loop_
_entity_poly.entity_id
_entity_poly.type
_entity_poly.pdbx_seq_one_letter_code
_entity_poly.pdbx_strand_id
1 'polypeptide(L)'
;MNILRRLFSIGKAETNSALDKLEDPIKMTEQGIRDLKMDLDKALHALAEIKALSIRARNDQSNFESKAKDYEKKAIMLLERAEKGEMEMAEAERLANEALTKKNENKEQAQRSLADKNKFDGNISTMESNIKKLRQQISQYENELKTLKARVKVSSATVNINKQMSKIDGSGTVSMLERMKEKVEQEEALAESYGDIANESRSVDEEIDKALDGAKSSQVSDELAALKARLGMNKADDSKSE
;
A
#
# COMPACT_ATOMS: atom_id res chain seq x y z
N MET A 1 -18.31 -6.66 11.65
CA MET A 1 -18.91 -6.81 13.00
C MET A 1 -17.78 -6.77 14.01
N ASN A 2 -17.69 -5.71 14.83
CA ASN A 2 -16.57 -5.51 15.74
C ASN A 2 -16.59 -6.49 16.90
N ILE A 3 -15.76 -7.52 16.86
CA ILE A 3 -15.55 -8.49 17.93
C ILE A 3 -15.14 -7.79 19.23
N LEU A 4 -14.37 -6.71 19.14
CA LEU A 4 -13.95 -5.87 20.26
C LEU A 4 -15.11 -5.19 20.99
N ARG A 5 -16.19 -4.80 20.29
CA ARG A 5 -17.35 -4.16 20.91
C ARG A 5 -18.18 -5.12 21.81
N ARG A 6 -18.13 -6.43 21.54
CA ARG A 6 -18.74 -7.47 22.38
C ARG A 6 -17.91 -7.78 23.63
N LEU A 7 -16.59 -7.64 23.58
CA LEU A 7 -15.73 -7.82 24.76
C LEU A 7 -15.90 -6.69 25.78
N PHE A 8 -16.22 -5.46 25.34
CA PHE A 8 -16.38 -4.31 26.23
C PHE A 8 -17.68 -4.33 27.08
N SER A 9 -18.64 -5.20 26.79
CA SER A 9 -19.89 -5.27 27.55
C SER A 9 -19.84 -6.21 28.79
N ILE A 10 -18.72 -6.90 29.05
CA ILE A 10 -18.59 -7.92 30.11
C ILE A 10 -17.95 -7.37 31.40
N GLY A 11 -17.84 -6.09 31.57
CA GLY A 11 -17.17 -5.51 32.71
C GLY A 11 -18.07 -5.15 33.87
N LYS A 12 -18.53 -6.06 34.71
CA LYS A 12 -18.95 -5.78 36.09
C LYS A 12 -19.20 -7.02 37.00
N ALA A 13 -18.55 -8.14 36.80
CA ALA A 13 -18.68 -9.25 37.75
C ALA A 13 -17.40 -10.10 37.85
N GLU A 14 -16.90 -10.24 39.05
CA GLU A 14 -15.87 -11.19 39.51
C GLU A 14 -14.44 -11.02 38.98
N THR A 15 -13.63 -10.35 39.77
CA THR A 15 -12.30 -9.81 39.47
C THR A 15 -11.17 -10.84 39.20
N ASN A 16 -11.27 -12.10 39.57
CA ASN A 16 -10.24 -13.11 39.27
C ASN A 16 -10.52 -13.84 37.93
N SER A 17 -11.78 -14.04 37.57
CA SER A 17 -12.20 -14.65 36.30
C SER A 17 -12.08 -13.67 35.11
N ALA A 18 -11.99 -12.37 35.37
CA ALA A 18 -11.87 -11.35 34.33
C ALA A 18 -10.43 -11.23 33.77
N LEU A 19 -9.40 -11.46 34.60
CA LEU A 19 -8.00 -11.43 34.13
C LEU A 19 -7.68 -12.61 33.21
N ASP A 20 -8.09 -13.83 33.61
CA ASP A 20 -7.90 -15.01 32.75
C ASP A 20 -8.64 -14.90 31.43
N LYS A 21 -9.81 -14.22 31.44
CA LYS A 21 -10.60 -13.94 30.23
C LYS A 21 -9.99 -12.85 29.32
N LEU A 22 -9.06 -12.04 29.83
CA LEU A 22 -8.39 -10.98 29.04
C LEU A 22 -7.04 -11.43 28.47
N GLU A 23 -6.39 -12.44 29.06
CA GLU A 23 -5.16 -13.02 28.51
C GLU A 23 -5.38 -13.74 27.16
N ASP A 24 -6.51 -14.39 27.00
CA ASP A 24 -6.88 -15.12 25.78
C ASP A 24 -7.03 -14.18 24.56
N PRO A 25 -7.75 -13.05 24.64
CA PRO A 25 -7.81 -12.06 23.57
C PRO A 25 -6.47 -11.44 23.19
N ILE A 26 -5.56 -11.22 24.14
CA ILE A 26 -4.21 -10.71 23.87
C ILE A 26 -3.45 -11.72 23.01
N LYS A 27 -3.42 -12.98 23.40
CA LYS A 27 -2.74 -14.05 22.64
C LYS A 27 -3.33 -14.25 21.27
N MET A 28 -4.67 -14.19 21.15
CA MET A 28 -5.36 -14.27 19.86
C MET A 28 -5.02 -13.08 18.96
N THR A 29 -4.99 -11.87 19.51
CA THR A 29 -4.60 -10.66 18.75
C THR A 29 -3.14 -10.72 18.29
N GLU A 30 -2.23 -11.16 19.16
CA GLU A 30 -0.82 -11.37 18.80
C GLU A 30 -0.67 -12.41 17.68
N GLN A 31 -1.43 -13.51 17.74
CA GLN A 31 -1.41 -14.50 16.68
C GLN A 31 -1.95 -13.91 15.37
N GLY A 32 -3.07 -13.19 15.41
CA GLY A 32 -3.62 -12.51 14.23
C GLY A 32 -2.65 -11.53 13.59
N ILE A 33 -1.90 -10.76 14.41
CA ILE A 33 -0.85 -9.87 13.91
C ILE A 33 0.27 -10.65 13.21
N ARG A 34 0.70 -11.78 13.80
CA ARG A 34 1.71 -12.65 13.17
C ARG A 34 1.24 -13.19 11.83
N ASP A 35 -0.01 -13.65 11.76
CA ASP A 35 -0.61 -14.16 10.53
C ASP A 35 -0.71 -13.09 9.44
N LEU A 36 -1.16 -11.88 9.80
CA LEU A 36 -1.19 -10.73 8.88
C LEU A 36 0.20 -10.34 8.37
N LYS A 37 1.24 -10.41 9.22
CA LYS A 37 2.63 -10.17 8.80
C LYS A 37 3.13 -11.23 7.83
N MET A 38 2.79 -12.50 8.05
CA MET A 38 3.12 -13.57 7.10
C MET A 38 2.39 -13.36 5.76
N ASP A 39 1.14 -12.92 5.78
CA ASP A 39 0.38 -12.63 4.57
C ASP A 39 0.92 -11.40 3.83
N LEU A 40 1.39 -10.37 4.57
CA LEU A 40 2.11 -9.24 4.00
C LEU A 40 3.38 -9.68 3.29
N ASP A 41 4.17 -10.57 3.88
CA ASP A 41 5.39 -11.10 3.28
C ASP A 41 5.08 -11.85 1.97
N LYS A 42 4.09 -12.74 1.99
CA LYS A 42 3.62 -13.44 0.78
C LYS A 42 3.16 -12.46 -0.31
N ALA A 43 2.42 -11.42 0.08
CA ALA A 43 1.94 -10.40 -0.87
C ALA A 43 3.11 -9.61 -1.48
N LEU A 44 4.16 -9.32 -0.71
CA LEU A 44 5.37 -8.65 -1.20
C LEU A 44 6.15 -9.53 -2.18
N HIS A 45 6.27 -10.84 -1.90
CA HIS A 45 6.87 -11.79 -2.84
C HIS A 45 6.08 -11.85 -4.15
N ALA A 46 4.77 -12.03 -4.09
CA ALA A 46 3.90 -12.05 -5.28
C ALA A 46 3.97 -10.74 -6.07
N LEU A 47 4.05 -9.58 -5.39
CA LEU A 47 4.26 -8.29 -6.05
C LEU A 47 5.59 -8.25 -6.81
N ALA A 48 6.67 -8.77 -6.21
CA ALA A 48 7.98 -8.82 -6.86
C ALA A 48 7.95 -9.70 -8.12
N GLU A 49 7.27 -10.84 -8.08
CA GLU A 49 7.08 -11.73 -9.23
C GLU A 49 6.32 -11.03 -10.37
N ILE A 50 5.20 -10.37 -10.08
CA ILE A 50 4.43 -9.66 -11.10
C ILE A 50 5.22 -8.49 -11.68
N LYS A 51 6.01 -7.76 -10.86
CA LYS A 51 6.93 -6.71 -11.35
C LYS A 51 7.98 -7.29 -12.30
N ALA A 52 8.53 -8.45 -12.00
CA ALA A 52 9.47 -9.12 -12.89
C ALA A 52 8.83 -9.50 -14.23
N LEU A 53 7.57 -9.97 -14.23
CA LEU A 53 6.81 -10.25 -15.44
C LEU A 53 6.53 -8.99 -16.27
N SER A 54 6.18 -7.86 -15.64
CA SER A 54 6.00 -6.57 -16.33
C SER A 54 7.30 -6.10 -16.98
N ILE A 55 8.43 -6.20 -16.27
CA ILE A 55 9.77 -5.86 -16.82
C ILE A 55 10.08 -6.75 -18.03
N ARG A 56 9.83 -8.06 -17.92
CA ARG A 56 10.05 -8.99 -19.03
C ARG A 56 9.20 -8.63 -20.24
N ALA A 57 7.89 -8.40 -20.05
CA ALA A 57 6.98 -8.02 -21.13
C ALA A 57 7.42 -6.70 -21.81
N ARG A 58 7.91 -5.73 -21.04
CA ARG A 58 8.49 -4.48 -21.57
C ARG A 58 9.74 -4.75 -22.43
N ASN A 59 10.62 -5.62 -21.96
CA ASN A 59 11.84 -5.97 -22.70
C ASN A 59 11.50 -6.73 -23.98
N ASP A 60 10.54 -7.65 -23.93
CA ASP A 60 10.07 -8.41 -25.09
C ASP A 60 9.44 -7.46 -26.12
N GLN A 61 8.60 -6.50 -25.70
CA GLN A 61 8.06 -5.44 -26.55
C GLN A 61 9.19 -4.70 -27.28
N SER A 62 10.17 -4.19 -26.54
CA SER A 62 11.30 -3.44 -27.11
C SER A 62 12.11 -4.27 -28.12
N ASN A 63 12.33 -5.54 -27.80
CA ASN A 63 13.05 -6.47 -28.68
C ASN A 63 12.29 -6.73 -29.99
N PHE A 64 10.97 -6.93 -29.91
CA PHE A 64 10.14 -7.14 -31.10
C PHE A 64 10.03 -5.87 -31.94
N GLU A 65 9.92 -4.69 -31.30
CA GLU A 65 9.94 -3.40 -32.01
C GLU A 65 11.28 -3.18 -32.76
N SER A 66 12.39 -3.50 -32.12
CA SER A 66 13.71 -3.42 -32.76
C SER A 66 13.82 -4.34 -33.95
N LYS A 67 13.39 -5.62 -33.81
CA LYS A 67 13.37 -6.57 -34.90
C LYS A 67 12.46 -6.12 -36.06
N ALA A 68 11.29 -5.54 -35.74
CA ALA A 68 10.41 -5.02 -36.77
C ALA A 68 11.08 -3.89 -37.56
N LYS A 69 11.76 -2.97 -36.90
CA LYS A 69 12.53 -1.89 -37.55
C LYS A 69 13.69 -2.44 -38.40
N ASP A 70 14.36 -3.48 -37.92
CA ASP A 70 15.47 -4.08 -38.67
C ASP A 70 14.97 -4.80 -39.93
N TYR A 71 13.83 -5.48 -39.89
CA TYR A 71 13.21 -6.06 -41.10
C TYR A 71 12.74 -4.99 -42.07
N GLU A 72 12.22 -3.85 -41.59
CA GLU A 72 11.87 -2.72 -42.44
C GLU A 72 13.09 -2.16 -43.17
N LYS A 73 14.20 -1.94 -42.45
CA LYS A 73 15.47 -1.52 -43.06
C LYS A 73 15.96 -2.53 -44.10
N LYS A 74 15.89 -3.84 -43.81
CA LYS A 74 16.28 -4.87 -44.77
C LYS A 74 15.43 -4.83 -46.05
N ALA A 75 14.11 -4.63 -45.92
CA ALA A 75 13.23 -4.50 -47.09
C ALA A 75 13.64 -3.27 -47.95
N ILE A 76 13.89 -2.11 -47.32
CA ILE A 76 14.35 -0.91 -48.02
C ILE A 76 15.70 -1.17 -48.72
N MET A 77 16.67 -1.74 -48.00
CA MET A 77 17.98 -2.03 -48.59
C MET A 77 17.93 -2.97 -49.77
N LEU A 78 17.02 -3.97 -49.75
CA LEU A 78 16.85 -4.90 -50.89
C LEU A 78 16.34 -4.17 -52.15
N LEU A 79 15.36 -3.26 -51.99
CA LEU A 79 14.83 -2.47 -53.10
C LEU A 79 15.87 -1.48 -53.63
N GLU A 80 16.63 -0.79 -52.74
CA GLU A 80 17.71 0.11 -53.14
C GLU A 80 18.84 -0.59 -53.93
N ARG A 81 19.15 -1.87 -53.59
CA ARG A 81 20.14 -2.67 -54.35
C ARG A 81 19.63 -3.01 -55.72
N ALA A 82 18.34 -3.31 -55.86
CA ALA A 82 17.73 -3.58 -57.19
C ALA A 82 17.73 -2.29 -58.04
N GLU A 83 17.43 -1.13 -57.49
CA GLU A 83 17.51 0.17 -58.19
C GLU A 83 18.93 0.47 -58.70
N LYS A 84 19.98 0.02 -57.95
CA LYS A 84 21.38 0.17 -58.35
C LYS A 84 21.83 -0.89 -59.36
N GLY A 85 20.97 -1.83 -59.76
CA GLY A 85 21.29 -2.92 -60.66
C GLY A 85 22.12 -4.04 -60.05
N GLU A 86 22.26 -4.08 -58.71
CA GLU A 86 23.03 -5.09 -57.99
C GLU A 86 22.22 -6.40 -57.76
N MET A 87 20.89 -6.38 -58.04
CA MET A 87 19.97 -7.47 -57.84
C MET A 87 18.84 -7.35 -58.86
N GLU A 88 18.27 -8.50 -59.25
CA GLU A 88 17.06 -8.51 -60.09
C GLU A 88 15.83 -7.97 -59.30
N MET A 89 15.05 -7.08 -59.90
CA MET A 89 13.92 -6.42 -59.26
C MET A 89 12.89 -7.41 -58.72
N ALA A 90 12.55 -8.45 -59.49
CA ALA A 90 11.59 -9.46 -59.10
C ALA A 90 12.03 -10.24 -57.85
N GLU A 91 13.32 -10.53 -57.71
CA GLU A 91 13.89 -11.17 -56.54
C GLU A 91 13.91 -10.21 -55.32
N ALA A 92 14.29 -8.95 -55.53
CA ALA A 92 14.28 -7.93 -54.49
C ALA A 92 12.86 -7.72 -53.91
N GLU A 93 11.85 -7.61 -54.77
CA GLU A 93 10.44 -7.50 -54.36
C GLU A 93 9.97 -8.71 -53.56
N ARG A 94 10.31 -9.93 -53.98
CA ARG A 94 9.98 -11.15 -53.26
C ARG A 94 10.58 -11.17 -51.86
N LEU A 95 11.88 -10.86 -51.73
CA LEU A 95 12.58 -10.82 -50.46
C LEU A 95 12.11 -9.65 -49.56
N ALA A 96 11.84 -8.48 -50.16
CA ALA A 96 11.29 -7.34 -49.43
C ALA A 96 9.89 -7.66 -48.86
N ASN A 97 9.03 -8.32 -49.62
CA ASN A 97 7.72 -8.79 -49.15
C ASN A 97 7.84 -9.79 -47.99
N GLU A 98 8.82 -10.70 -48.06
CA GLU A 98 9.09 -11.65 -46.96
C GLU A 98 9.60 -10.87 -45.70
N ALA A 99 10.50 -9.90 -45.87
CA ALA A 99 10.97 -9.05 -44.78
C ALA A 99 9.81 -8.22 -44.18
N LEU A 100 8.92 -7.66 -44.99
CA LEU A 100 7.74 -6.92 -44.49
C LEU A 100 6.74 -7.82 -43.75
N THR A 101 6.61 -9.09 -44.20
CA THR A 101 5.84 -10.09 -43.46
C THR A 101 6.44 -10.32 -42.07
N LYS A 102 7.77 -10.52 -41.99
CA LYS A 102 8.48 -10.67 -40.71
C LYS A 102 8.38 -9.40 -39.81
N LYS A 103 8.44 -8.21 -40.40
CA LYS A 103 8.17 -6.95 -39.71
C LYS A 103 6.79 -6.97 -39.06
N ASN A 104 5.74 -7.33 -39.81
CA ASN A 104 4.38 -7.35 -39.30
C ASN A 104 4.17 -8.37 -38.19
N GLU A 105 4.74 -9.58 -38.33
CA GLU A 105 4.75 -10.60 -37.28
C GLU A 105 5.38 -10.06 -35.97
N ASN A 106 6.56 -9.41 -36.07
CA ASN A 106 7.22 -8.85 -34.91
C ASN A 106 6.42 -7.67 -34.32
N LYS A 107 5.80 -6.83 -35.14
CA LYS A 107 4.92 -5.75 -34.68
C LYS A 107 3.73 -6.29 -33.91
N GLU A 108 3.13 -7.38 -34.37
CA GLU A 108 2.03 -8.04 -33.64
C GLU A 108 2.50 -8.61 -32.29
N GLN A 109 3.68 -9.26 -32.24
CA GLN A 109 4.27 -9.73 -30.98
C GLN A 109 4.57 -8.57 -30.02
N ALA A 110 5.07 -7.44 -30.51
CA ALA A 110 5.28 -6.23 -29.70
C ALA A 110 3.96 -5.73 -29.10
N GLN A 111 2.87 -5.72 -29.88
CA GLN A 111 1.55 -5.32 -29.39
C GLN A 111 1.02 -6.27 -28.29
N ARG A 112 1.21 -7.58 -28.46
CA ARG A 112 0.85 -8.57 -27.44
C ARG A 112 1.64 -8.36 -26.16
N SER A 113 2.96 -8.19 -26.26
CA SER A 113 3.82 -7.89 -25.10
C SER A 113 3.42 -6.59 -24.40
N LEU A 114 3.02 -5.55 -25.14
CA LEU A 114 2.50 -4.31 -24.58
C LEU A 114 1.19 -4.53 -23.82
N ALA A 115 0.27 -5.34 -24.36
CA ALA A 115 -0.98 -5.67 -23.70
C ALA A 115 -0.74 -6.44 -22.39
N ASP A 116 0.17 -7.41 -22.40
CA ASP A 116 0.57 -8.15 -21.21
C ASP A 116 1.21 -7.24 -20.15
N LYS A 117 2.13 -6.35 -20.57
CA LYS A 117 2.71 -5.33 -19.69
C LYS A 117 1.62 -4.48 -19.00
N ASN A 118 0.68 -3.95 -19.77
CA ASN A 118 -0.39 -3.11 -19.22
C ASN A 118 -1.28 -3.87 -18.23
N LYS A 119 -1.54 -5.16 -18.49
CA LYS A 119 -2.25 -6.04 -17.56
C LYS A 119 -1.48 -6.25 -16.27
N PHE A 120 -0.16 -6.51 -16.35
CA PHE A 120 0.68 -6.67 -15.17
C PHE A 120 0.77 -5.36 -14.37
N ASP A 121 0.89 -4.20 -15.02
CA ASP A 121 0.93 -2.89 -14.36
C ASP A 121 -0.38 -2.61 -13.60
N GLY A 122 -1.53 -2.96 -14.16
CA GLY A 122 -2.83 -2.89 -13.47
C GLY A 122 -2.88 -3.78 -12.22
N ASN A 123 -2.38 -5.01 -12.33
CA ASN A 123 -2.29 -5.93 -11.19
C ASN A 123 -1.32 -5.42 -10.11
N ILE A 124 -0.17 -4.85 -10.51
CA ILE A 124 0.81 -4.22 -9.61
C ILE A 124 0.13 -3.12 -8.80
N SER A 125 -0.56 -2.18 -9.45
CA SER A 125 -1.26 -1.09 -8.78
C SER A 125 -2.30 -1.59 -7.75
N THR A 126 -3.06 -2.62 -8.13
CA THR A 126 -4.04 -3.24 -7.22
C THR A 126 -3.36 -3.90 -6.02
N MET A 127 -2.27 -4.65 -6.24
CA MET A 127 -1.53 -5.30 -5.16
C MET A 127 -0.85 -4.30 -4.24
N GLU A 128 -0.26 -3.22 -4.76
CA GLU A 128 0.35 -2.15 -3.95
C GLU A 128 -0.69 -1.48 -3.05
N SER A 129 -1.89 -1.22 -3.57
CA SER A 129 -3.00 -0.71 -2.77
C SER A 129 -3.41 -1.69 -1.65
N ASN A 130 -3.49 -2.99 -1.95
CA ASN A 130 -3.84 -4.00 -0.94
C ASN A 130 -2.73 -4.16 0.12
N ILE A 131 -1.46 -4.11 -0.27
CA ILE A 131 -0.31 -4.13 0.63
C ILE A 131 -0.34 -2.90 1.56
N LYS A 132 -0.64 -1.71 1.02
CA LYS A 132 -0.81 -0.49 1.83
C LYS A 132 -1.90 -0.68 2.90
N LYS A 133 -3.08 -1.17 2.51
CA LYS A 133 -4.19 -1.47 3.44
C LYS A 133 -3.78 -2.49 4.51
N LEU A 134 -3.08 -3.55 4.11
CA LEU A 134 -2.63 -4.60 5.03
C LEU A 134 -1.64 -4.05 6.07
N ARG A 135 -0.69 -3.20 5.65
CA ARG A 135 0.23 -2.50 6.57
C ARG A 135 -0.50 -1.61 7.57
N GLN A 136 -1.50 -0.85 7.11
CA GLN A 136 -2.33 -0.01 7.98
C GLN A 136 -3.09 -0.85 9.00
N GLN A 137 -3.67 -1.98 8.59
CA GLN A 137 -4.37 -2.90 9.51
C GLN A 137 -3.42 -3.49 10.55
N ILE A 138 -2.22 -3.93 10.16
CA ILE A 138 -1.20 -4.44 11.07
C ILE A 138 -0.86 -3.37 12.12
N SER A 139 -0.56 -2.14 11.69
CA SER A 139 -0.25 -1.02 12.60
C SER A 139 -1.40 -0.73 13.56
N GLN A 140 -2.62 -0.75 13.06
CA GLN A 140 -3.82 -0.56 13.90
C GLN A 140 -3.92 -1.63 14.98
N TYR A 141 -3.82 -2.93 14.60
CA TYR A 141 -3.91 -4.02 15.57
C TYR A 141 -2.73 -4.01 16.56
N GLU A 142 -1.53 -3.62 16.16
CA GLU A 142 -0.38 -3.45 17.06
C GLU A 142 -0.65 -2.36 18.11
N ASN A 143 -1.24 -1.25 17.73
CA ASN A 143 -1.61 -0.18 18.66
C ASN A 143 -2.76 -0.61 19.59
N GLU A 144 -3.77 -1.30 19.05
CA GLU A 144 -4.84 -1.87 19.87
C GLU A 144 -4.31 -2.88 20.88
N LEU A 145 -3.35 -3.71 20.49
CA LEU A 145 -2.68 -4.68 21.38
C LEU A 145 -1.91 -3.97 22.50
N LYS A 146 -1.18 -2.88 22.21
CA LYS A 146 -0.47 -2.07 23.23
C LYS A 146 -1.46 -1.53 24.26
N THR A 147 -2.56 -0.94 23.79
CA THR A 147 -3.62 -0.41 24.64
C THR A 147 -4.26 -1.51 25.51
N LEU A 148 -4.54 -2.67 24.92
CA LEU A 148 -5.10 -3.81 25.64
C LEU A 148 -4.16 -4.32 26.72
N LYS A 149 -2.86 -4.46 26.42
CA LYS A 149 -1.83 -4.84 27.41
C LYS A 149 -1.71 -3.82 28.55
N ALA A 150 -1.76 -2.53 28.27
CA ALA A 150 -1.74 -1.50 29.29
C ALA A 150 -2.97 -1.61 30.22
N ARG A 151 -4.17 -1.77 29.68
CA ARG A 151 -5.41 -1.95 30.45
C ARG A 151 -5.36 -3.19 31.35
N VAL A 152 -4.81 -4.30 30.86
CA VAL A 152 -4.64 -5.52 31.68
C VAL A 152 -3.68 -5.28 32.85
N LYS A 153 -2.57 -4.52 32.65
CA LYS A 153 -1.66 -4.13 33.72
C LYS A 153 -2.35 -3.29 34.78
N VAL A 154 -3.12 -2.27 34.37
CA VAL A 154 -3.89 -1.42 35.29
C VAL A 154 -4.92 -2.25 36.08
N SER A 155 -5.67 -3.09 35.38
CA SER A 155 -6.65 -4.00 36.03
C SER A 155 -5.98 -4.92 37.06
N SER A 156 -4.83 -5.52 36.71
CA SER A 156 -4.06 -6.38 37.62
C SER A 156 -3.54 -5.62 38.84
N ALA A 157 -3.07 -4.38 38.66
CA ALA A 157 -2.64 -3.52 39.75
C ALA A 157 -3.80 -3.20 40.69
N THR A 158 -4.97 -2.84 40.14
CA THR A 158 -6.19 -2.56 40.92
C THR A 158 -6.65 -3.77 41.74
N VAL A 159 -6.62 -4.96 41.13
CA VAL A 159 -6.97 -6.21 41.85
C VAL A 159 -6.00 -6.48 43.00
N ASN A 160 -4.70 -6.27 42.78
CA ASN A 160 -3.69 -6.46 43.81
C ASN A 160 -3.86 -5.43 44.97
N ILE A 161 -4.19 -4.18 44.65
CA ILE A 161 -4.51 -3.14 45.63
C ILE A 161 -5.70 -3.59 46.48
N ASN A 162 -6.81 -3.98 45.85
CA ASN A 162 -8.01 -4.44 46.55
C ASN A 162 -7.76 -5.66 47.45
N LYS A 163 -6.93 -6.61 46.99
CA LYS A 163 -6.52 -7.78 47.80
C LYS A 163 -5.66 -7.37 49.02
N GLN A 164 -4.80 -6.37 48.88
CA GLN A 164 -4.00 -5.85 50.01
C GLN A 164 -4.87 -5.06 50.98
N MET A 165 -5.81 -4.25 50.48
CA MET A 165 -6.76 -3.51 51.33
C MET A 165 -7.65 -4.43 52.16
N SER A 166 -8.07 -5.58 51.62
CA SER A 166 -8.89 -6.56 52.35
C SER A 166 -8.12 -7.30 53.45
N LYS A 167 -6.78 -7.19 53.52
CA LYS A 167 -5.89 -7.86 54.51
C LYS A 167 -5.37 -6.91 55.59
N ILE A 168 -5.68 -5.60 55.53
CA ILE A 168 -5.09 -4.60 56.41
C ILE A 168 -6.14 -4.07 57.41
N ASP A 169 -5.97 -4.40 58.66
CA ASP A 169 -6.62 -3.74 59.80
C ASP A 169 -6.05 -2.30 59.99
N GLY A 170 -6.93 -1.36 60.14
CA GLY A 170 -6.84 0.04 59.81
C GLY A 170 -5.98 0.95 60.68
N SER A 171 -4.66 1.01 60.66
CA SER A 171 -3.92 2.14 61.24
C SER A 171 -2.61 2.57 60.58
N GLY A 172 -2.18 1.99 59.48
CA GLY A 172 -0.98 2.42 58.76
C GLY A 172 -1.23 2.82 57.27
N THR A 173 -2.47 2.95 56.88
CA THR A 173 -2.91 2.68 55.51
C THR A 173 -3.14 3.90 54.63
N VAL A 174 -3.34 5.09 55.18
CA VAL A 174 -3.71 6.29 54.39
C VAL A 174 -2.57 6.76 53.48
N SER A 175 -1.34 6.78 53.99
CA SER A 175 -0.18 7.19 53.16
C SER A 175 0.24 6.16 52.09
N MET A 176 -0.04 4.87 52.31
CA MET A 176 0.21 3.82 51.34
C MET A 176 -0.87 3.82 50.23
N LEU A 177 -2.10 4.16 50.62
CA LEU A 177 -3.22 4.32 49.68
C LEU A 177 -3.03 5.53 48.77
N GLU A 178 -2.54 6.66 49.28
CA GLU A 178 -2.22 7.84 48.45
C GLU A 178 -1.13 7.53 47.42
N ARG A 179 -0.04 6.87 47.83
CA ARG A 179 1.03 6.47 46.88
C ARG A 179 0.58 5.47 45.84
N MET A 180 -0.34 4.58 46.20
CA MET A 180 -0.87 3.58 45.26
C MET A 180 -1.87 4.23 44.30
N LYS A 181 -2.69 5.19 44.78
CA LYS A 181 -3.58 5.97 43.94
C LYS A 181 -2.79 6.78 42.90
N GLU A 182 -1.73 7.47 43.37
CA GLU A 182 -0.83 8.24 42.51
C GLU A 182 -0.17 7.34 41.43
N LYS A 183 0.19 6.09 41.78
CA LYS A 183 0.78 5.15 40.85
C LYS A 183 -0.23 4.62 39.81
N VAL A 184 -1.49 4.42 40.18
CA VAL A 184 -2.57 4.06 39.27
C VAL A 184 -2.90 5.22 38.32
N GLU A 185 -2.98 6.44 38.83
CA GLU A 185 -3.18 7.66 38.04
C GLU A 185 -2.03 7.89 37.05
N GLN A 186 -0.79 7.61 37.43
CA GLN A 186 0.37 7.65 36.52
C GLN A 186 0.28 6.58 35.42
N GLU A 187 -0.13 5.36 35.74
CA GLU A 187 -0.27 4.28 34.75
C GLU A 187 -1.49 4.50 33.82
N GLU A 188 -2.59 5.09 34.34
CA GLU A 188 -3.72 5.52 33.52
C GLU A 188 -3.34 6.66 32.57
N ALA A 189 -2.64 7.69 33.07
CA ALA A 189 -2.12 8.80 32.26
C ALA A 189 -1.12 8.30 31.19
N LEU A 190 -0.32 7.29 31.51
CA LEU A 190 0.58 6.65 30.55
C LEU A 190 -0.20 5.89 29.46
N ALA A 191 -1.27 5.18 29.84
CA ALA A 191 -2.14 4.46 28.90
C ALA A 191 -2.92 5.42 27.99
N GLU A 192 -3.38 6.55 28.54
CA GLU A 192 -4.05 7.61 27.79
C GLU A 192 -3.05 8.32 26.84
N SER A 193 -1.85 8.65 27.32
CA SER A 193 -0.76 9.21 26.50
C SER A 193 -0.35 8.29 25.34
N TYR A 194 -0.31 6.98 25.54
CA TYR A 194 -0.07 6.05 24.44
C TYR A 194 -1.25 6.01 23.44
N GLY A 195 -2.48 6.20 23.91
CA GLY A 195 -3.66 6.36 23.06
C GLY A 195 -3.60 7.64 22.22
N ASP A 196 -3.18 8.75 22.81
CA ASP A 196 -3.05 10.04 22.13
C ASP A 196 -1.92 10.05 21.11
N ILE A 197 -0.74 9.51 21.45
CA ILE A 197 0.39 9.34 20.51
C ILE A 197 -0.02 8.46 19.32
N ALA A 198 -0.81 7.42 19.55
CA ALA A 198 -1.32 6.56 18.48
C ALA A 198 -2.32 7.29 17.57
N ASN A 199 -3.10 8.22 18.10
CA ASN A 199 -4.01 9.07 17.34
C ASN A 199 -3.27 10.19 16.60
N GLU A 200 -2.25 10.78 17.21
CA GLU A 200 -1.43 11.85 16.61
C GLU A 200 -0.61 11.30 15.42
N SER A 201 -0.04 10.10 15.55
CA SER A 201 0.63 9.44 14.41
C SER A 201 -0.32 9.14 13.24
N ARG A 202 -1.59 8.86 13.52
CA ARG A 202 -2.62 8.71 12.47
C ARG A 202 -2.92 10.01 11.75
N SER A 203 -3.01 11.14 12.50
CA SER A 203 -3.30 12.43 11.89
C SER A 203 -2.15 12.90 11.00
N VAL A 204 -0.91 12.68 11.40
CA VAL A 204 0.29 13.03 10.62
C VAL A 204 0.39 12.18 9.34
N ASP A 205 0.13 10.87 9.42
CA ASP A 205 0.13 10.01 8.22
C ASP A 205 -1.00 10.39 7.24
N GLU A 206 -2.19 10.74 7.76
CA GLU A 206 -3.29 11.24 6.93
C GLU A 206 -2.99 12.63 6.33
N GLU A 207 -2.30 13.52 7.04
CA GLU A 207 -1.87 14.81 6.53
C GLU A 207 -0.78 14.67 5.48
N ILE A 208 0.18 13.76 5.67
CA ILE A 208 1.19 13.44 4.67
C ILE A 208 0.55 12.84 3.41
N ASP A 209 -0.39 11.91 3.55
CA ASP A 209 -1.11 11.33 2.41
C ASP A 209 -1.95 12.40 1.67
N LYS A 210 -2.61 13.31 2.37
CA LYS A 210 -3.34 14.45 1.77
C LYS A 210 -2.39 15.44 1.08
N ALA A 211 -1.23 15.73 1.66
CA ALA A 211 -0.23 16.60 1.06
C ALA A 211 0.38 15.98 -0.23
N LEU A 212 0.60 14.66 -0.24
CA LEU A 212 1.10 13.93 -1.41
C LEU A 212 0.04 13.79 -2.51
N ASP A 213 -1.24 13.62 -2.16
CA ASP A 213 -2.33 13.64 -3.13
C ASP A 213 -2.59 15.05 -3.68
N GLY A 214 -2.42 16.10 -2.87
CA GLY A 214 -2.44 17.49 -3.31
C GLY A 214 -1.33 17.82 -4.32
N ALA A 215 -0.13 17.28 -4.13
CA ALA A 215 0.99 17.44 -5.08
C ALA A 215 0.74 16.74 -6.42
N LYS A 216 0.09 15.57 -6.43
CA LYS A 216 -0.32 14.89 -7.67
C LYS A 216 -1.42 15.64 -8.41
N SER A 217 -2.35 16.27 -7.70
CA SER A 217 -3.41 17.09 -8.32
C SER A 217 -2.84 18.38 -8.92
N SER A 218 -1.80 18.97 -8.31
CA SER A 218 -1.08 20.13 -8.85
C SER A 218 -0.34 19.79 -10.15
N GLN A 219 0.37 18.67 -10.23
CA GLN A 219 1.03 18.22 -11.46
C GLN A 219 0.05 17.98 -12.61
N VAL A 220 -1.10 17.36 -12.33
CA VAL A 220 -2.15 17.13 -13.34
C VAL A 220 -2.78 18.45 -13.77
N SER A 221 -2.96 19.45 -12.88
CA SER A 221 -3.47 20.77 -13.24
C SER A 221 -2.47 21.57 -14.07
N ASP A 222 -1.17 21.46 -13.78
CA ASP A 222 -0.10 22.12 -14.53
C ASP A 222 0.08 21.50 -15.93
N GLU A 223 -0.02 20.17 -16.05
CA GLU A 223 -0.03 19.48 -17.35
C GLU A 223 -1.27 19.84 -18.17
N LEU A 224 -2.44 19.94 -17.53
CA LEU A 224 -3.67 20.36 -18.20
C LEU A 224 -3.58 21.83 -18.67
N ALA A 225 -3.00 22.72 -17.87
CA ALA A 225 -2.77 24.11 -18.23
C ALA A 225 -1.78 24.23 -19.41
N ALA A 226 -0.70 23.45 -19.39
CA ALA A 226 0.26 23.37 -20.49
C ALA A 226 -0.36 22.81 -21.78
N LEU A 227 -1.27 21.84 -21.68
CA LEU A 227 -1.99 21.27 -22.82
C LEU A 227 -2.98 22.28 -23.41
N LYS A 228 -3.72 23.00 -22.55
CA LYS A 228 -4.62 24.08 -22.98
C LYS A 228 -3.88 25.23 -23.66
N ALA A 229 -2.69 25.59 -23.16
CA ALA A 229 -1.82 26.59 -23.79
C ALA A 229 -1.33 26.13 -25.16
N ARG A 230 -0.96 24.86 -25.32
CA ARG A 230 -0.53 24.28 -26.62
C ARG A 230 -1.68 24.17 -27.63
N LEU A 231 -2.91 23.98 -27.18
CA LEU A 231 -4.11 23.90 -28.03
C LEU A 231 -4.74 25.26 -28.31
N GLY A 232 -4.16 26.35 -27.81
CA GLY A 232 -4.67 27.71 -28.08
C GLY A 232 -6.02 28.03 -27.43
N MET A 233 -6.47 27.28 -26.45
CA MET A 233 -7.78 27.39 -25.81
C MET A 233 -7.86 28.48 -24.72
N ASN A 234 -6.81 29.31 -24.55
CA ASN A 234 -6.76 30.40 -23.56
C ASN A 234 -7.17 31.78 -24.12
N LYS A 235 -8.00 31.81 -25.17
CA LYS A 235 -8.56 33.07 -25.68
C LYS A 235 -10.07 32.96 -25.82
N ALA A 236 -10.81 33.08 -24.73
CA ALA A 236 -12.20 33.52 -24.71
C ALA A 236 -12.68 33.72 -23.29
N ASP A 237 -12.31 34.80 -22.61
CA ASP A 237 -13.18 35.41 -21.59
C ASP A 237 -12.68 36.83 -21.19
N ASP A 238 -12.47 37.68 -22.17
CA ASP A 238 -12.23 39.11 -21.88
C ASP A 238 -12.95 40.00 -22.92
N SER A 239 -14.24 39.77 -23.11
CA SER A 239 -15.10 40.68 -23.83
C SER A 239 -16.56 40.61 -23.39
N LYS A 240 -16.85 41.04 -22.17
CA LYS A 240 -18.19 41.57 -21.78
C LYS A 240 -18.07 42.29 -20.44
N SER A 241 -17.68 43.56 -20.50
CA SER A 241 -18.14 44.59 -19.57
C SER A 241 -17.83 45.96 -20.18
N GLU A 242 -18.74 46.43 -20.99
CA GLU A 242 -19.14 47.82 -21.17
C GLU A 242 -20.66 47.86 -21.21
#